data_aa16095978e498bbf0b48510e3325ea2
#
_entry.id   aa16095978e498bbf0b48510e3325ea2
#
_cell.length_a   1.000
_cell.length_b   1.000
_cell.length_c   1.000
_cell.angle_alpha   90.00
_cell.angle_beta   90.00
_cell.angle_gamma   90.00
#
_symmetry.space_group_name_H-M   'P 1'
#
loop_
_entity.id
_entity.type
_entity.pdbx_description
1 polymer ?
#
loop_
_entity_poly.entity_id
_entity_poly.type
_entity_poly.pdbx_seq_one_letter_code
_entity_poly.pdbx_strand_id
1 'polypeptide(L)'
;MFLILEGEGELRFGSQTYRIRKHDVIACPTGGPDTAHQIINTGSSTMRYLSLSVLADVEVCEYPDSNKVGVYASGTNAPSLRKIVRSESEVDYYDRESINPTSSDA
;
A
#
# COMPACT_ATOMS: atom_id res chain seq x y z
N MET A 1 4.11 5.53 -9.56
CA MET A 1 5.17 5.82 -10.55
C MET A 1 6.41 6.35 -9.84
N PHE A 2 7.57 5.93 -10.28
CA PHE A 2 8.84 6.38 -9.72
C PHE A 2 9.77 6.83 -10.84
N LEU A 3 10.55 7.87 -10.56
CA LEU A 3 11.64 8.32 -11.44
C LEU A 3 12.94 8.29 -10.63
N ILE A 4 13.90 7.50 -11.06
CA ILE A 4 15.19 7.37 -10.40
C ILE A 4 16.07 8.54 -10.79
N LEU A 5 16.45 9.35 -9.81
CA LEU A 5 17.26 10.56 -10.00
C LEU A 5 18.75 10.29 -9.83
N GLU A 6 19.12 9.46 -8.87
CA GLU A 6 20.50 9.12 -8.54
C GLU A 6 20.58 7.70 -7.98
N GLY A 7 21.72 7.06 -8.19
CA GLY A 7 22.01 5.76 -7.62
C GLY A 7 21.49 4.62 -8.47
N GLU A 8 21.66 3.43 -7.93
CA GLU A 8 21.20 2.19 -8.55
C GLU A 8 20.73 1.22 -7.48
N GLY A 9 19.87 0.32 -7.87
CA GLY A 9 19.32 -0.68 -6.97
C GLY A 9 18.48 -1.71 -7.71
N GLU A 10 17.54 -2.28 -7.01
CA GLU A 10 16.63 -3.28 -7.53
C GLU A 10 15.19 -2.90 -7.23
N LEU A 11 14.32 -3.21 -8.17
CA LEU A 11 12.88 -3.19 -7.97
C LEU A 11 12.41 -4.62 -7.81
N ARG A 12 11.82 -4.94 -6.66
CA ARG A 12 11.05 -6.16 -6.52
C ARG A 12 9.61 -5.86 -6.90
N PHE A 13 9.07 -6.65 -7.80
CA PHE A 13 7.67 -6.57 -8.22
C PHE A 13 7.09 -7.97 -8.25
N GLY A 14 6.14 -8.24 -7.32
CA GLY A 14 5.65 -9.58 -7.12
C GLY A 14 6.79 -10.54 -6.75
N SER A 15 6.98 -11.57 -7.55
CA SER A 15 8.06 -12.54 -7.38
C SER A 15 9.30 -12.24 -8.23
N GLN A 16 9.30 -11.13 -8.95
CA GLN A 16 10.38 -10.78 -9.88
C GLN A 16 11.21 -9.62 -9.35
N THR A 17 12.45 -9.55 -9.79
CA THR A 17 13.40 -8.50 -9.45
C THR A 17 14.00 -7.92 -10.72
N TYR A 18 14.03 -6.60 -10.78
CA TYR A 18 14.56 -5.86 -11.91
C TYR A 18 15.64 -4.90 -11.42
N ARG A 19 16.72 -4.79 -12.17
CA ARG A 19 17.73 -3.78 -11.91
C ARG A 19 17.19 -2.41 -12.32
N ILE A 20 17.39 -1.41 -11.45
CA ILE A 20 17.00 -0.03 -11.70
C ILE A 20 18.18 0.91 -11.49
N ARG A 21 18.22 1.99 -12.23
CA ARG A 21 19.30 2.97 -12.19
C ARG A 21 18.79 4.36 -12.58
N LYS A 22 19.68 5.32 -12.51
CA LYS A 22 19.40 6.70 -12.87
C LYS A 22 18.69 6.83 -14.22
N HIS A 23 17.64 7.65 -14.24
CA HIS A 23 16.78 7.95 -15.37
C HIS A 23 15.72 6.89 -15.69
N ASP A 24 15.68 5.78 -14.95
CA ASP A 24 14.60 4.82 -15.12
C ASP A 24 13.28 5.39 -14.60
N VAL A 25 12.22 5.14 -15.37
CA VAL A 25 10.84 5.43 -14.97
C VAL A 25 10.14 4.10 -14.73
N ILE A 26 9.51 3.99 -13.55
CA ILE A 26 8.85 2.77 -13.12
C ILE A 26 7.37 3.06 -12.92
N ALA A 27 6.53 2.36 -13.66
CA ALA A 27 5.08 2.40 -13.47
C ALA A 27 4.61 1.08 -12.87
N CYS A 28 4.05 1.15 -11.68
CA CYS A 28 3.53 -0.02 -10.99
C CYS A 28 2.00 0.01 -11.07
N PRO A 29 1.37 -1.01 -11.67
CA PRO A 29 -0.08 -1.07 -11.75
C PRO A 29 -0.68 -1.35 -10.38
N THR A 30 -1.94 -0.97 -10.21
CA THR A 30 -2.75 -1.38 -9.07
C THR A 30 -3.15 -2.85 -9.22
N GLY A 31 -3.39 -3.52 -8.11
CA GLY A 31 -3.80 -4.92 -8.11
C GLY A 31 -3.68 -5.53 -6.72
N GLY A 32 -3.73 -6.85 -6.67
CA GLY A 32 -3.60 -7.62 -5.44
C GLY A 32 -2.15 -7.78 -4.96
N PRO A 33 -1.91 -8.71 -4.02
CA PRO A 33 -0.58 -8.92 -3.44
C PRO A 33 0.51 -9.28 -4.45
N ASP A 34 0.14 -9.86 -5.59
CA ASP A 34 1.08 -10.20 -6.68
C ASP A 34 1.64 -8.97 -7.41
N THR A 35 1.06 -7.80 -7.19
CA THR A 35 1.56 -6.52 -7.72
C THR A 35 2.32 -5.70 -6.66
N ALA A 36 2.56 -6.25 -5.50
CA ALA A 36 3.34 -5.59 -4.45
C ALA A 36 4.76 -5.32 -4.96
N HIS A 37 5.29 -4.15 -4.61
CA HIS A 37 6.60 -3.72 -5.09
C HIS A 37 7.41 -3.06 -3.99
N GLN A 38 8.71 -3.09 -4.16
CA GLN A 38 9.67 -2.51 -3.22
C GLN A 38 10.92 -2.07 -3.97
N ILE A 39 11.39 -0.86 -3.68
CA ILE A 39 12.67 -0.37 -4.16
C ILE A 39 13.73 -0.68 -3.10
N ILE A 40 14.81 -1.33 -3.52
CA ILE A 40 15.91 -1.75 -2.64
C ILE A 40 17.19 -1.13 -3.15
N ASN A 41 17.89 -0.40 -2.28
CA ASN A 41 19.21 0.13 -2.61
C ASN A 41 20.25 -0.97 -2.46
N THR A 42 20.76 -1.46 -3.59
CA THR A 42 21.82 -2.47 -3.63
C THR A 42 23.17 -1.88 -4.03
N GLY A 43 23.21 -0.57 -4.28
CA GLY A 43 24.43 0.14 -4.64
C GLY A 43 25.22 0.59 -3.43
N SER A 44 26.34 1.24 -3.68
CA SER A 44 27.24 1.76 -2.64
C SER A 44 26.98 3.23 -2.30
N SER A 45 26.11 3.90 -3.05
CA SER A 45 25.78 5.32 -2.86
C SER A 45 24.30 5.50 -2.55
N THR A 46 23.97 6.71 -2.11
CA THR A 46 22.59 7.09 -1.84
C THR A 46 21.74 6.99 -3.11
N MET A 47 20.58 6.40 -2.98
CA MET A 47 19.58 6.35 -4.02
C MET A 47 18.57 7.46 -3.81
N ARG A 48 18.26 8.21 -4.86
CA ARG A 48 17.26 9.29 -4.81
C ARG A 48 16.26 9.08 -5.93
N TYR A 49 14.99 9.17 -5.59
CA TYR A 49 13.93 9.03 -6.58
C TYR A 49 12.71 9.87 -6.21
N LEU A 50 11.93 10.22 -7.23
CA LEU A 50 10.62 10.83 -7.05
C LEU A 50 9.57 9.72 -7.02
N SER A 51 8.65 9.82 -6.09
CA SER A 51 7.47 8.96 -6.02
C SER A 51 6.24 9.82 -6.34
N LEU A 52 5.53 9.45 -7.38
CA LEU A 52 4.34 10.14 -7.85
C LEU A 52 3.13 9.23 -7.74
N SER A 53 2.07 9.72 -7.16
CA SER A 53 0.82 8.96 -7.03
C SER A 53 -0.37 9.87 -7.29
N VAL A 54 -1.51 9.24 -7.61
CA VAL A 54 -2.79 9.93 -7.71
C VAL A 54 -3.39 10.01 -6.31
N LEU A 55 -3.93 11.18 -5.97
CA LEU A 55 -4.64 11.35 -4.72
C LEU A 55 -6.05 10.80 -4.89
N ALA A 56 -6.36 9.72 -4.20
CA ALA A 56 -7.67 9.11 -4.17
C ALA A 56 -8.38 9.41 -2.85
N ASP A 57 -9.71 9.56 -2.89
CA ASP A 57 -10.52 9.80 -1.69
C ASP A 57 -10.51 8.60 -0.74
N VAL A 58 -10.50 7.41 -1.31
CA VAL A 58 -10.41 6.15 -0.55
C VAL A 58 -9.38 5.25 -1.21
N GLU A 59 -8.52 4.67 -0.38
CA GLU A 59 -7.47 3.79 -0.84
C GLU A 59 -7.32 2.61 0.10
N VAL A 60 -7.14 1.42 -0.47
CA VAL A 60 -6.83 0.22 0.27
C VAL A 60 -5.48 -0.29 -0.20
N CYS A 61 -4.57 -0.49 0.75
CA CYS A 61 -3.23 -1.00 0.45
C CYS A 61 -3.01 -2.34 1.15
N GLU A 62 -2.43 -3.29 0.45
CA GLU A 62 -2.03 -4.56 1.01
C GLU A 62 -0.51 -4.60 1.16
N TYR A 63 -0.05 -5.11 2.30
CA TYR A 63 1.37 -5.26 2.62
C TYR A 63 1.64 -6.76 2.86
N PRO A 64 1.86 -7.53 1.78
CA PRO A 64 1.92 -9.00 1.90
C PRO A 64 3.08 -9.51 2.75
N ASP A 65 4.23 -8.85 2.75
CA ASP A 65 5.39 -9.28 3.53
C ASP A 65 5.13 -9.26 5.04
N SER A 66 4.36 -8.29 5.50
CA SER A 66 4.02 -8.12 6.91
C SER A 66 2.59 -8.51 7.25
N ASN A 67 1.86 -9.04 6.27
CA ASN A 67 0.48 -9.50 6.40
C ASN A 67 -0.44 -8.43 7.01
N LYS A 68 -0.40 -7.23 6.41
CA LYS A 68 -1.19 -6.09 6.85
C LYS A 68 -2.06 -5.55 5.72
N VAL A 69 -3.13 -4.89 6.11
CA VAL A 69 -4.00 -4.12 5.22
C VAL A 69 -4.15 -2.71 5.78
N GLY A 70 -3.94 -1.71 4.94
CA GLY A 70 -4.16 -0.31 5.28
C GLY A 70 -5.38 0.22 4.56
N VAL A 71 -6.21 0.97 5.26
CA VAL A 71 -7.35 1.69 4.70
C VAL A 71 -7.16 3.17 4.99
N TYR A 72 -7.22 3.97 3.94
CA TYR A 72 -7.02 5.40 4.01
C TYR A 72 -8.19 6.10 3.34
N ALA A 73 -8.84 6.99 4.05
CA ALA A 73 -9.90 7.82 3.48
C ALA A 73 -9.66 9.27 3.87
N SER A 74 -9.64 10.12 2.86
CA SER A 74 -9.52 11.55 3.02
C SER A 74 -10.36 12.25 1.96
N GLY A 75 -11.04 13.32 2.31
CA GLY A 75 -11.84 14.08 1.37
C GLY A 75 -12.34 15.34 2.03
N THR A 76 -12.84 16.27 1.22
CA THR A 76 -13.34 17.56 1.70
C THR A 76 -14.58 17.42 2.57
N ASN A 77 -15.39 16.39 2.35
CA ASN A 77 -16.69 16.20 3.03
C ASN A 77 -16.75 14.89 3.82
N ALA A 78 -15.64 14.15 3.96
CA ALA A 78 -15.59 12.91 4.70
C ALA A 78 -14.59 13.01 5.83
N PRO A 79 -14.84 12.38 6.99
CA PRO A 79 -13.84 12.32 8.04
C PRO A 79 -12.61 11.54 7.57
N SER A 80 -11.44 12.00 7.95
CA SER A 80 -10.20 11.28 7.67
C SER A 80 -10.17 9.96 8.43
N LEU A 81 -9.86 8.89 7.73
CA LEU A 81 -9.69 7.57 8.32
C LEU A 81 -8.33 7.02 7.92
N ARG A 82 -7.57 6.54 8.89
CA ARG A 82 -6.33 5.82 8.65
C ARG A 82 -6.27 4.64 9.59
N LYS A 83 -6.36 3.44 9.03
CA LYS A 83 -6.28 2.19 9.80
C LYS A 83 -5.32 1.24 9.11
N ILE A 84 -4.39 0.70 9.88
CA ILE A 84 -3.51 -0.37 9.43
C ILE A 84 -3.72 -1.52 10.41
N VAL A 85 -4.15 -2.66 9.90
CA VAL A 85 -4.47 -3.85 10.70
C VAL A 85 -3.78 -5.08 10.12
N ARG A 86 -3.59 -6.09 10.95
CA ARG A 86 -3.12 -7.38 10.46
C ARG A 86 -4.26 -8.11 9.76
N SER A 87 -3.94 -8.82 8.67
CA SER A 87 -4.96 -9.54 7.90
C SER A 87 -5.62 -10.65 8.73
N GLU A 88 -4.89 -11.28 9.64
CA GLU A 88 -5.44 -12.31 10.52
C GLU A 88 -6.37 -11.77 11.61
N SER A 89 -6.49 -10.47 11.72
CA SER A 89 -7.40 -9.84 12.68
C SER A 89 -8.82 -9.69 12.15
N GLU A 90 -9.11 -10.31 11.03
CA GLU A 90 -10.46 -10.32 10.47
C GLU A 90 -11.45 -10.92 11.47
N VAL A 91 -12.59 -10.26 11.62
CA VAL A 91 -13.66 -10.68 12.53
C VAL A 91 -14.96 -10.79 11.75
N ASP A 92 -15.89 -11.56 12.30
CA ASP A 92 -17.23 -11.63 11.74
C ASP A 92 -17.98 -10.30 11.91
N TYR A 93 -18.85 -9.98 10.97
CA TYR A 93 -19.61 -8.74 10.98
C TYR A 93 -20.34 -8.49 12.31
N TYR A 94 -20.89 -9.54 12.90
CA TYR A 94 -21.64 -9.45 14.16
C TYR A 94 -20.77 -9.59 15.41
N ASP A 95 -19.46 -9.71 15.25
CA ASP A 95 -18.56 -9.82 16.40
C ASP A 95 -18.74 -8.62 17.34
N ARG A 96 -19.06 -8.88 18.59
CA ARG A 96 -19.35 -7.88 19.63
C ARG A 96 -20.52 -6.95 19.32
N GLU A 97 -21.30 -7.27 18.30
CA GLU A 97 -22.53 -6.54 18.06
C GLU A 97 -23.67 -7.12 18.89
N SER A 98 -24.61 -6.28 19.30
CA SER A 98 -25.80 -6.75 20.00
C SER A 98 -26.74 -7.43 19.03
N ILE A 99 -27.16 -8.66 19.37
CA ILE A 99 -28.19 -9.38 18.62
C ILE A 99 -29.59 -9.17 19.21
N ASN A 100 -29.73 -8.27 20.17
CA ASN A 100 -31.04 -7.94 20.75
C ASN A 100 -31.91 -7.28 19.65
N PRO A 101 -33.12 -7.81 19.38
CA PRO A 101 -33.98 -7.26 18.34
C PRO A 101 -34.39 -5.80 18.56
N THR A 102 -34.23 -5.24 19.75
CA THR A 102 -34.52 -3.84 20.05
C THR A 102 -33.32 -2.93 19.86
N SER A 103 -32.14 -3.47 19.60
CA SER A 103 -30.96 -2.64 19.31
C SER A 103 -30.96 -2.27 17.83
N SER A 104 -30.54 -1.04 17.51
CA SER A 104 -30.34 -0.65 16.14
C SER A 104 -28.94 -1.07 15.72
N ASP A 105 -28.84 -1.85 14.68
CA ASP A 105 -27.59 -2.15 14.01
C ASP A 105 -27.28 -0.97 13.09
N ALA A 106 -26.35 -0.16 13.50
CA ALA A 106 -25.91 0.97 12.69
C ALA A 106 -24.76 0.58 11.77
#